data_ddea7bc6e37c850da95f40632cbfcbe2
#
_entry.id   ddea7bc6e37c850da95f40632cbfcbe2
#
_cell.length_a   1.000
_cell.length_b   1.000
_cell.length_c   1.000
_cell.angle_alpha   90.00
_cell.angle_beta   90.00
_cell.angle_gamma   90.00
#
_symmetry.space_group_name_H-M   'P 1'
#
loop_
_entity.id
_entity.type
_entity.pdbx_description
1 polymer ?
#
loop_
_entity_poly.entity_id
_entity_poly.type
_entity_poly.pdbx_seq_one_letter_code
_entity_poly.pdbx_strand_id
1 'polypeptide(L)'
;MNKAIVTGASSGIGKAICRQLAANGWLVYGIGRSFNQSDDIAGIERIVCDITDTAKLIKTIKEINKNHDISLLINNAGVGFYALHEELNPVKISQMV
;
A
#
# COMPACT_ATOMS: atom_id res chain seq x y z
N MET A 1 -9.35 4.80 13.32
CA MET A 1 -7.99 4.30 13.01
C MET A 1 -7.60 4.74 11.61
N ASN A 2 -6.41 5.29 11.48
CA ASN A 2 -5.87 5.67 10.16
C ASN A 2 -5.45 4.43 9.39
N LYS A 3 -5.77 4.39 8.11
CA LYS A 3 -5.46 3.25 7.24
C LYS A 3 -4.68 3.72 6.02
N ALA A 4 -3.64 2.98 5.67
CA ALA A 4 -2.77 3.29 4.55
C ALA A 4 -2.60 2.08 3.64
N ILE A 5 -2.37 2.35 2.35
CA ILE A 5 -1.91 1.36 1.38
C ILE A 5 -0.48 1.75 0.98
N VAL A 6 0.43 0.79 1.04
CA VAL A 6 1.82 0.99 0.61
C VAL A 6 2.17 -0.05 -0.44
N THR A 7 2.56 0.38 -1.62
CA THR A 7 3.05 -0.53 -2.66
C THR A 7 4.56 -0.71 -2.54
N GLY A 8 5.07 -1.86 -2.99
CA GLY A 8 6.47 -2.19 -2.83
C GLY A 8 6.85 -2.42 -1.38
N ALA A 9 5.94 -3.02 -0.61
CA ALA A 9 6.06 -3.12 0.85
C ALA A 9 6.97 -4.26 1.32
N SER A 10 7.36 -5.17 0.44
CA SER A 10 8.09 -6.38 0.82
C SER A 10 9.59 -6.18 1.00
N SER A 11 10.14 -5.03 0.62
CA SER A 11 11.58 -4.77 0.75
C SER A 11 11.89 -3.28 0.75
N GLY A 12 13.09 -2.94 1.21
CA GLY A 12 13.65 -1.59 1.13
C GLY A 12 12.83 -0.52 1.82
N ILE A 13 12.66 0.61 1.14
CA ILE A 13 11.98 1.79 1.68
C ILE A 13 10.52 1.50 1.99
N GLY A 14 9.83 0.75 1.12
CA GLY A 14 8.42 0.41 1.35
C GLY A 14 8.20 -0.35 2.64
N LYS A 15 9.07 -1.30 2.92
CA LYS A 15 9.02 -2.08 4.16
C LYS A 15 9.25 -1.20 5.39
N ALA A 16 10.22 -0.29 5.31
CA ALA A 16 10.51 0.65 6.39
C ALA A 16 9.32 1.60 6.65
N ILE A 17 8.68 2.08 5.60
CA ILE A 17 7.50 2.94 5.71
C ILE A 17 6.36 2.19 6.41
N CYS A 18 6.10 0.94 6.01
CA CYS A 18 5.06 0.13 6.65
C CYS A 18 5.29 -0.03 8.14
N ARG A 19 6.52 -0.33 8.53
CA ARG A 19 6.87 -0.50 9.95
C ARG A 19 6.71 0.79 10.73
N GLN A 20 7.10 1.90 10.14
CA GLN A 20 6.98 3.22 10.78
C GLN A 20 5.52 3.60 10.98
N LEU A 21 4.68 3.40 9.97
CA LEU A 21 3.26 3.68 10.08
C LEU A 21 2.59 2.79 11.14
N ALA A 22 2.88 1.50 11.11
CA ALA A 22 2.32 0.56 12.09
C ALA A 22 2.74 0.91 13.52
N ALA A 23 3.99 1.34 13.70
CA ALA A 23 4.48 1.78 15.00
C ALA A 23 3.77 3.03 15.51
N ASN A 24 3.20 3.82 14.61
CA ASN A 24 2.42 5.02 14.94
C ASN A 24 0.91 4.78 14.97
N GLY A 25 0.49 3.53 15.05
CA GLY A 25 -0.91 3.18 15.22
C GLY A 25 -1.73 3.09 13.95
N TRP A 26 -1.10 3.13 12.77
CA TRP A 26 -1.78 2.96 11.50
C TRP A 26 -2.05 1.48 11.21
N LEU A 27 -3.16 1.21 10.56
CA LEU A 27 -3.36 -0.08 9.89
C LEU A 27 -2.87 0.05 8.45
N VAL A 28 -1.93 -0.81 8.07
CA VAL A 28 -1.22 -0.71 6.80
C VAL A 28 -1.54 -1.93 5.93
N TYR A 29 -1.99 -1.68 4.71
CA TYR A 29 -2.13 -2.71 3.68
C TYR A 29 -0.88 -2.65 2.81
N GLY A 30 0.06 -3.55 3.07
CA GLY A 30 1.33 -3.60 2.37
C GLY A 30 1.24 -4.55 1.17
N ILE A 31 1.45 -4.02 -0.03
CA ILE A 31 1.36 -4.79 -1.28
C ILE A 31 2.77 -5.04 -1.79
N GLY A 32 3.09 -6.30 -2.01
CA GLY A 32 4.39 -6.70 -2.52
C GLY A 32 4.33 -8.06 -3.20
N ARG A 33 5.44 -8.41 -3.86
CA ARG A 33 5.52 -9.65 -4.62
C ARG A 33 5.61 -10.87 -3.71
N SER A 34 6.37 -10.77 -2.64
CA SER A 34 6.54 -11.84 -1.66
C SER A 34 6.91 -11.28 -0.31
N PHE A 35 6.57 -12.01 0.74
CA PHE A 35 6.88 -11.60 2.11
C PHE A 35 7.51 -12.76 2.86
N ASN A 36 8.37 -12.43 3.84
CA ASN A 36 8.97 -13.39 4.75
C ASN A 36 8.15 -13.48 6.04
N GLN A 37 8.42 -14.50 6.86
CA GLN A 37 7.79 -14.59 8.17
C GLN A 37 8.12 -13.39 9.06
N SER A 38 9.32 -12.84 8.91
CA SER A 38 9.74 -11.63 9.64
C SER A 38 8.93 -10.39 9.29
N ASP A 39 8.15 -10.44 8.21
CA ASP A 39 7.27 -9.35 7.81
C ASP A 39 5.89 -9.40 8.48
N ASP A 40 5.65 -10.42 9.29
CA ASP A 40 4.41 -10.57 10.05
C ASP A 40 4.46 -9.66 11.28
N ILE A 41 4.03 -8.43 11.08
CA ILE A 41 4.06 -7.37 12.09
C ILE A 41 2.63 -6.91 12.37
N ALA A 42 2.30 -6.75 13.63
CA ALA A 42 0.99 -6.26 14.04
C ALA A 42 0.72 -4.88 13.40
N GLY A 43 -0.46 -4.72 12.82
CA GLY A 43 -0.84 -3.50 12.12
C GLY A 43 -0.51 -3.49 10.64
N ILE A 44 0.15 -4.52 10.11
CA ILE A 44 0.46 -4.65 8.70
C ILE A 44 -0.24 -5.86 8.12
N GLU A 45 -1.18 -5.62 7.19
CA GLU A 45 -1.79 -6.66 6.37
C GLU A 45 -0.96 -6.84 5.11
N ARG A 46 -0.41 -8.04 4.92
CA ARG A 46 0.43 -8.35 3.77
C ARG A 46 -0.44 -8.83 2.62
N ILE A 47 -0.33 -8.18 1.48
CA ILE A 47 -1.08 -8.55 0.28
C ILE A 47 -0.09 -8.87 -0.83
N VAL A 48 -0.14 -10.12 -1.29
CA VAL A 48 0.75 -10.57 -2.37
C VAL A 48 0.15 -10.19 -3.71
N CYS A 49 0.87 -9.36 -4.44
CA CYS A 49 0.49 -8.96 -5.79
C CYS A 49 1.75 -8.58 -6.54
N ASP A 50 1.87 -9.07 -7.77
CA ASP A 50 2.96 -8.64 -8.65
C ASP A 50 2.70 -7.21 -9.09
N ILE A 51 3.49 -6.26 -8.59
CA ILE A 51 3.32 -4.85 -8.88
C ILE A 51 3.60 -4.50 -10.35
N THR A 52 4.20 -5.40 -11.12
CA THR A 52 4.37 -5.22 -12.57
C THR A 52 3.10 -5.58 -13.34
N ASP A 53 2.19 -6.31 -12.75
CA ASP A 53 0.86 -6.56 -13.31
C ASP A 53 -0.05 -5.39 -12.92
N THR A 54 -0.01 -4.34 -13.71
CA THR A 54 -0.68 -3.07 -13.42
C THR A 54 -2.19 -3.25 -13.25
N ALA A 55 -2.82 -4.04 -14.11
CA ALA A 55 -4.28 -4.25 -14.04
C ALA A 55 -4.68 -4.90 -12.71
N LYS A 56 -3.93 -5.92 -12.30
CA LYS A 56 -4.20 -6.63 -11.05
C LYS A 56 -3.92 -5.75 -9.84
N LEU A 57 -2.86 -4.96 -9.89
CA LEU A 57 -2.52 -4.02 -8.83
C LEU A 57 -3.62 -2.97 -8.64
N ILE A 58 -4.10 -2.39 -9.73
CA ILE A 58 -5.18 -1.41 -9.71
C ILE A 58 -6.45 -2.03 -9.10
N LYS A 59 -6.80 -3.22 -9.53
CA LYS A 59 -7.97 -3.92 -9.01
C LYS A 59 -7.83 -4.16 -7.50
N THR A 60 -6.67 -4.60 -7.06
CA THR A 60 -6.40 -4.86 -5.64
C THR A 60 -6.56 -3.60 -4.82
N ILE A 61 -5.98 -2.49 -5.27
CA ILE A 61 -6.07 -1.21 -4.56
C ILE A 61 -7.51 -0.71 -4.50
N LYS A 62 -8.25 -0.83 -5.59
CA LYS A 62 -9.66 -0.43 -5.62
C LYS A 62 -10.51 -1.23 -4.66
N GLU A 63 -10.28 -2.53 -4.58
CA GLU A 63 -11.02 -3.39 -3.66
C GLU A 63 -10.74 -3.02 -2.20
N ILE A 64 -9.49 -2.74 -1.87
CA ILE A 64 -9.13 -2.31 -0.52
C ILE A 64 -9.79 -0.98 -0.21
N ASN A 65 -9.70 -0.02 -1.11
CA ASN A 65 -10.28 1.31 -0.90
C ASN A 65 -11.81 1.28 -0.81
N LYS A 66 -12.44 0.36 -1.52
CA LYS A 66 -13.90 0.20 -1.48
C LYS A 66 -14.39 -0.30 -0.12
N ASN A 67 -13.63 -1.21 0.50
CA ASN A 67 -14.04 -1.89 1.72
C ASN A 67 -13.50 -1.23 2.99
N HIS A 68 -12.57 -0.29 2.84
CA HIS A 68 -11.92 0.38 3.95
C HIS A 68 -11.76 1.87 3.66
N ASP A 69 -11.81 2.67 4.69
CA ASP A 69 -11.62 4.12 4.55
C ASP A 69 -10.12 4.42 4.56
N ILE A 70 -9.50 4.38 3.38
CA ILE A 70 -8.06 4.59 3.22
C ILE A 70 -7.77 6.08 3.24
N SER A 71 -6.90 6.50 4.16
CA SER A 71 -6.49 7.90 4.32
C SER A 71 -5.21 8.24 3.54
N LEU A 72 -4.40 7.25 3.21
CA LEU A 72 -3.07 7.47 2.61
C LEU A 72 -2.74 6.35 1.65
N LEU A 73 -2.30 6.72 0.46
CA LEU A 73 -1.75 5.79 -0.53
C LEU A 73 -0.31 6.19 -0.82
N ILE A 74 0.63 5.31 -0.53
CA ILE A 74 2.04 5.53 -0.81
C ILE A 74 2.46 4.65 -1.96
N ASN A 75 2.81 5.27 -3.08
CA ASN A 75 3.29 4.59 -4.27
C ASN A 75 4.81 4.49 -4.24
N ASN A 76 5.31 3.55 -3.48
CA ASN A 76 6.75 3.30 -3.41
C ASN A 76 7.26 2.48 -4.60
N ALA A 77 6.39 1.71 -5.23
CA ALA A 77 6.77 0.89 -6.38
C ALA A 77 7.05 1.71 -7.66
N GLY A 78 6.60 2.95 -7.72
CA GLY A 78 6.87 3.85 -8.85
C GLY A 78 6.16 3.50 -10.14
N VAL A 79 5.13 2.64 -10.10
CA VAL A 79 4.44 2.21 -11.32
C VAL A 79 3.08 2.88 -11.45
N GLY A 80 2.84 3.40 -12.65
CA GLY A 80 1.57 3.67 -13.33
C GLY A 80 0.33 4.07 -12.55
N PHE A 81 0.44 4.94 -11.54
CA PHE A 81 -0.72 5.31 -10.73
C PHE A 81 -1.51 6.51 -11.27
N TYR A 82 -1.16 7.05 -12.42
CA TYR A 82 -1.85 8.21 -12.95
C TYR A 82 -3.34 7.96 -13.17
N ALA A 83 -3.69 6.79 -13.66
CA ALA A 83 -5.09 6.42 -13.84
C ALA A 83 -5.85 6.27 -12.52
N LEU A 84 -5.17 5.86 -11.47
CA LEU A 84 -5.77 5.73 -10.13
C LEU A 84 -6.06 7.07 -9.49
N HIS A 85 -5.24 8.08 -9.77
CA HIS A 85 -5.43 9.42 -9.21
C HIS A 85 -6.78 10.01 -9.61
N GLU A 86 -7.32 9.64 -10.76
CA GLU A 86 -8.63 10.11 -11.23
C GLU A 86 -9.78 9.39 -10.51
N GLU A 87 -9.54 8.18 -10.02
CA GLU A 87 -10.57 7.34 -9.42
C GLU A 87 -10.59 7.39 -7.90
N LEU A 88 -9.45 7.74 -7.29
CA LEU A 88 -9.33 7.91 -5.85
C LEU A 88 -9.46 9.38 -5.50
N ASN A 89 -9.96 9.67 -4.31
CA ASN A 89 -10.00 11.04 -3.82
C ASN A 89 -8.57 11.59 -3.75
N PRO A 90 -8.22 12.63 -4.53
CA PRO A 90 -6.84 13.13 -4.60
C PRO A 90 -6.26 13.55 -3.25
N VAL A 91 -7.08 14.03 -2.33
CA VAL A 91 -6.59 14.46 -1.01
C VAL A 91 -6.11 13.29 -0.15
N LYS A 92 -6.45 12.06 -0.53
CA LYS A 92 -6.01 10.85 0.17
C LYS A 92 -4.77 10.23 -0.45
N ILE A 93 -4.25 10.81 -1.52
CA ILE A 93 -3.11 10.26 -2.24
C ILE A 93 -1.85 11.03 -1.88
N SER A 94 -0.83 10.29 -1.49
CA SER A 94 0.49 10.83 -1.23
C SER A 94 1.53 9.95 -1.91
N GLN A 95 2.50 10.56 -2.56
CA GLN A 95 3.63 9.87 -3.17
C GLN A 95 4.90 10.18 -2.40
N MET A 96 5.63 9.12 -2.11
CA MET A 96 6.97 9.22 -1.55
C MET A 96 7.96 8.60 -2.50
N VAL A 97 9.00 9.30 -2.78
CA VAL A 97 10.03 8.86 -3.71
C VAL A 97 11.15 8.18 -2.96
#